data_8af4f2b2eecda80e140af5c4cfcabeb8
#
_entry.id   8af4f2b2eecda80e140af5c4cfcabeb8
#
_cell.length_a   1.000
_cell.length_b   1.000
_cell.length_c   1.000
_cell.angle_alpha   90.00
_cell.angle_beta   90.00
_cell.angle_gamma   90.00
#
_symmetry.space_group_name_H-M   'P 1'
#
loop_
_entity.id
_entity.type
_entity.pdbx_description
1 polymer ?
#
loop_
_entity_poly.entity_id
_entity_poly.type
_entity_poly.pdbx_seq_one_letter_code
_entity_poly.pdbx_strand_id
1 'polypeptide(L)'
;MLGALLLLLQATPPRPVAPAPREQPALAVLIVVDQMRPDYFTRFGPQFTGGFRRILDQGILYLDGRQDHAMTETAPGNSTLLSGRSPSSTGILSNDLGVNDPLYPIVGGGWGDAASPMRFQGTTLYDWMLAKDPATRVLSISRKDRAAILPVGRARRDVYWWTRGRWGTSRYYGDSLPAWLQRYNARPGWRRLAGAAWTPLLPDAAYAELDSVPWENRGKEFTFPHVAPSDTTALAARIVYFPWMDSLTLDAALEGTRQLGLGRRSEGPDLLVVGLSTTDRVGHDYGPDSKEMHDQLLRLDRWLAWFADSLGRLVPSDRIIWSLTSDHGIQDWVEHTVERGGAADRPTMQPMTLRLRAAMQDRWGSSFGIAQEDGLLYGDTAAMRARGVDIGRLADSLAAEARLLPGVWRVYTPRTLTRALRADAEARIWRRGIPVTQGWLVAASVRQGYVWERTDHGSTTLADQRVPIAFWGMGIPASRVSRPVSTTAIGPTLAAFLGIHPTEPVTGIVLPEVVPSGGARLPRRLPPGLHP
;
A
#
# COMPACT_ATOMS: atom_id res chain seq x y z
N MET A 1 -6.00 -85.65 -29.34
CA MET A 1 -6.67 -84.50 -28.71
C MET A 1 -5.66 -83.62 -28.08
N LEU A 2 -5.22 -82.57 -28.78
CA LEU A 2 -4.28 -81.53 -28.22
C LEU A 2 -5.11 -80.39 -27.63
N GLY A 3 -5.00 -80.18 -26.33
CA GLY A 3 -5.60 -79.01 -25.64
C GLY A 3 -4.61 -77.80 -25.69
N ALA A 4 -5.03 -76.72 -26.36
CA ALA A 4 -4.28 -75.49 -26.39
C ALA A 4 -4.60 -74.67 -25.11
N LEU A 5 -3.56 -74.38 -24.32
CA LEU A 5 -3.62 -73.54 -23.14
C LEU A 5 -3.39 -72.07 -23.58
N LEU A 6 -4.45 -71.25 -23.56
CA LEU A 6 -4.39 -69.80 -23.79
C LEU A 6 -3.85 -69.11 -22.51
N LEU A 7 -2.67 -68.60 -22.53
CA LEU A 7 -2.14 -67.67 -21.53
C LEU A 7 -2.68 -66.25 -21.81
N LEU A 8 -3.61 -65.79 -20.99
CA LEU A 8 -4.03 -64.38 -20.94
C LEU A 8 -2.93 -63.55 -20.26
N LEU A 9 -2.17 -62.81 -21.03
CA LEU A 9 -1.29 -61.74 -20.54
C LEU A 9 -2.18 -60.57 -20.02
N GLN A 10 -2.33 -60.45 -18.72
CA GLN A 10 -2.92 -59.27 -18.11
C GLN A 10 -1.94 -58.09 -18.25
N ALA A 11 -2.29 -57.12 -19.13
CA ALA A 11 -1.55 -55.84 -19.22
C ALA A 11 -1.75 -55.05 -17.93
N THR A 12 -0.67 -54.86 -17.18
CA THR A 12 -0.66 -53.95 -16.01
C THR A 12 -0.96 -52.54 -16.48
N PRO A 13 -1.94 -51.81 -15.85
CA PRO A 13 -2.19 -50.42 -16.23
C PRO A 13 -0.94 -49.56 -15.97
N PRO A 14 -0.67 -48.59 -16.85
CA PRO A 14 0.47 -47.70 -16.66
C PRO A 14 0.36 -46.97 -15.31
N ARG A 15 1.42 -47.03 -14.51
CA ARG A 15 1.52 -46.26 -13.28
C ARG A 15 1.30 -44.77 -13.62
N PRO A 16 0.45 -44.04 -12.86
CA PRO A 16 0.34 -42.59 -13.03
C PRO A 16 1.74 -41.98 -12.87
N VAL A 17 2.20 -41.31 -13.90
CA VAL A 17 3.45 -40.54 -13.85
C VAL A 17 3.22 -39.45 -12.80
N ALA A 18 4.00 -39.49 -11.72
CA ALA A 18 3.98 -38.42 -10.74
C ALA A 18 4.21 -37.08 -11.47
N PRO A 19 3.43 -36.04 -11.23
CA PRO A 19 3.66 -34.75 -11.85
C PRO A 19 5.09 -34.31 -11.55
N ALA A 20 5.80 -33.79 -12.57
CA ALA A 20 7.16 -33.29 -12.41
C ALA A 20 7.21 -32.31 -11.22
N PRO A 21 8.28 -32.34 -10.41
CA PRO A 21 8.43 -31.38 -9.32
C PRO A 21 8.25 -29.96 -9.86
N ARG A 22 7.31 -29.20 -9.28
CA ARG A 22 7.08 -27.83 -9.68
C ARG A 22 8.34 -27.03 -9.39
N GLU A 23 8.84 -26.27 -10.37
CA GLU A 23 9.97 -25.37 -10.13
C GLU A 23 9.65 -24.43 -8.99
N GLN A 24 10.61 -24.26 -8.07
CA GLN A 24 10.44 -23.38 -6.92
C GLN A 24 10.52 -21.91 -7.40
N PRO A 25 9.68 -21.01 -6.86
CA PRO A 25 9.81 -19.59 -7.12
C PRO A 25 11.23 -19.11 -6.81
N ALA A 26 11.81 -18.29 -7.68
CA ALA A 26 13.11 -17.65 -7.44
C ALA A 26 12.92 -16.24 -6.86
N LEU A 27 11.81 -15.59 -7.23
CA LEU A 27 11.54 -14.21 -6.83
C LEU A 27 10.03 -14.02 -6.59
N ALA A 28 9.69 -13.43 -5.44
CA ALA A 28 8.38 -12.86 -5.18
C ALA A 28 8.44 -11.34 -5.37
N VAL A 29 7.49 -10.80 -6.12
CA VAL A 29 7.41 -9.35 -6.41
C VAL A 29 6.08 -8.82 -5.91
N LEU A 30 6.13 -7.75 -5.10
CA LEU A 30 4.97 -6.94 -4.75
C LEU A 30 5.11 -5.56 -5.38
N ILE A 31 4.14 -5.19 -6.21
CA ILE A 31 3.97 -3.82 -6.73
C ILE A 31 2.83 -3.17 -5.94
N VAL A 32 3.10 -2.02 -5.34
CA VAL A 32 2.09 -1.20 -4.67
C VAL A 32 1.91 0.07 -5.49
N VAL A 33 0.76 0.24 -6.11
CA VAL A 33 0.40 1.49 -6.80
C VAL A 33 -0.44 2.32 -5.86
N ASP A 34 0.17 3.34 -5.29
CA ASP A 34 -0.39 4.23 -4.25
C ASP A 34 -1.70 4.88 -4.72
N GLN A 35 -2.77 4.80 -3.93
CA GLN A 35 -4.09 5.38 -4.22
C GLN A 35 -4.82 4.80 -5.45
N MET A 36 -4.49 3.58 -5.88
CA MET A 36 -5.07 3.01 -7.09
C MET A 36 -6.48 2.47 -6.86
N ARG A 37 -7.46 2.98 -7.62
CA ARG A 37 -8.84 2.49 -7.62
C ARG A 37 -8.99 1.24 -8.50
N PRO A 38 -9.81 0.25 -8.12
CA PRO A 38 -10.02 -0.95 -8.94
C PRO A 38 -10.80 -0.69 -10.23
N ASP A 39 -11.64 0.34 -10.28
CA ASP A 39 -12.42 0.72 -11.47
C ASP A 39 -11.57 1.22 -12.64
N TYR A 40 -10.31 1.63 -12.41
CA TYR A 40 -9.38 1.97 -13.48
C TYR A 40 -9.10 0.80 -14.43
N PHE A 41 -9.19 -0.45 -13.95
CA PHE A 41 -9.10 -1.63 -14.81
C PHE A 41 -10.30 -1.79 -15.75
N THR A 42 -11.46 -1.26 -15.41
CA THR A 42 -12.65 -1.27 -16.28
C THR A 42 -12.75 -0.02 -17.14
N ARG A 43 -12.44 1.16 -16.58
CA ARG A 43 -12.51 2.44 -17.29
C ARG A 43 -11.45 2.53 -18.38
N PHE A 44 -10.22 2.25 -18.08
CA PHE A 44 -9.07 2.40 -18.98
C PHE A 44 -8.56 1.08 -19.56
N GLY A 45 -9.10 -0.05 -19.10
CA GLY A 45 -8.70 -1.40 -19.52
C GLY A 45 -8.66 -1.62 -21.03
N PRO A 46 -9.60 -1.11 -21.84
CA PRO A 46 -9.54 -1.21 -23.30
C PRO A 46 -8.30 -0.54 -23.93
N GLN A 47 -7.71 0.45 -23.26
CA GLN A 47 -6.53 1.17 -23.74
C GLN A 47 -5.20 0.65 -23.17
N PHE A 48 -5.23 -0.20 -22.16
CA PHE A 48 -4.03 -0.83 -21.63
C PHE A 48 -3.43 -1.82 -22.62
N THR A 49 -2.13 -1.72 -22.85
CA THR A 49 -1.36 -2.55 -23.79
C THR A 49 -0.13 -3.18 -23.15
N GLY A 50 0.12 -2.88 -21.87
CA GLY A 50 1.34 -3.20 -21.15
C GLY A 50 1.17 -4.10 -19.93
N GLY A 51 1.64 -3.64 -18.77
CA GLY A 51 1.63 -4.44 -17.54
C GLY A 51 0.23 -4.68 -16.97
N PHE A 52 -0.63 -3.66 -16.97
CA PHE A 52 -2.02 -3.83 -16.57
C PHE A 52 -2.79 -4.72 -17.56
N ARG A 53 -2.48 -4.62 -18.86
CA ARG A 53 -3.04 -5.53 -19.87
C ARG A 53 -2.66 -6.99 -19.57
N ARG A 54 -1.40 -7.25 -19.21
CA ARG A 54 -0.96 -8.61 -18.80
C ARG A 54 -1.74 -9.13 -17.59
N ILE A 55 -1.98 -8.28 -16.57
CA ILE A 55 -2.82 -8.66 -15.41
C ILE A 55 -4.23 -9.00 -15.88
N LEU A 56 -4.80 -8.19 -16.78
CA LEU A 56 -6.12 -8.45 -17.36
C LEU A 56 -6.18 -9.76 -18.15
N ASP A 57 -5.14 -10.13 -18.86
CA ASP A 57 -5.16 -11.32 -19.73
C ASP A 57 -4.68 -12.59 -19.01
N GLN A 58 -3.79 -12.48 -18.03
CA GLN A 58 -3.02 -13.60 -17.51
C GLN A 58 -3.11 -13.74 -15.99
N GLY A 59 -3.69 -12.76 -15.28
CA GLY A 59 -3.72 -12.73 -13.82
C GLY A 59 -5.06 -13.06 -13.20
N ILE A 60 -5.04 -13.43 -11.93
CA ILE A 60 -6.21 -13.37 -11.06
C ILE A 60 -6.35 -11.93 -10.60
N LEU A 61 -7.50 -11.30 -10.85
CA LEU A 61 -7.80 -9.94 -10.43
C LEU A 61 -9.06 -9.89 -9.56
N TYR A 62 -8.89 -9.43 -8.33
CA TYR A 62 -9.96 -9.14 -7.37
C TYR A 62 -10.33 -7.65 -7.49
N LEU A 63 -11.54 -7.37 -7.96
CA LEU A 63 -12.06 -6.00 -8.16
C LEU A 63 -12.73 -5.42 -6.91
N ASP A 64 -12.92 -6.22 -5.86
CA ASP A 64 -13.39 -5.78 -4.56
C ASP A 64 -12.36 -6.12 -3.47
N GLY A 65 -11.08 -5.80 -3.75
CA GLY A 65 -10.04 -5.76 -2.75
C GLY A 65 -10.31 -4.60 -1.78
N ARG A 66 -9.96 -4.76 -0.49
CA ARG A 66 -10.27 -3.77 0.53
C ARG A 66 -9.15 -3.61 1.53
N GLN A 67 -8.77 -2.36 1.76
CA GLN A 67 -8.14 -1.91 2.99
C GLN A 67 -9.25 -1.80 4.04
N ASP A 68 -9.62 -2.90 4.65
CA ASP A 68 -10.83 -3.04 5.47
C ASP A 68 -10.68 -2.49 6.90
N HIS A 69 -9.94 -1.40 7.05
CA HIS A 69 -9.67 -0.67 8.29
C HIS A 69 -9.95 0.83 8.13
N ALA A 70 -10.05 1.55 9.22
CA ALA A 70 -10.09 3.01 9.26
C ALA A 70 -8.68 3.59 9.05
N MET A 71 -8.62 4.89 8.75
CA MET A 71 -7.36 5.57 8.40
C MET A 71 -6.75 4.94 7.15
N THR A 72 -7.48 5.03 6.03
CA THR A 72 -7.07 4.54 4.72
C THR A 72 -6.04 5.47 4.09
N GLU A 73 -4.84 5.40 4.66
CA GLU A 73 -3.66 6.20 4.32
C GLU A 73 -2.47 5.32 3.97
N THR A 74 -1.43 5.94 3.40
CA THR A 74 -0.24 5.21 2.92
C THR A 74 0.40 4.33 4.00
N ALA A 75 0.65 4.86 5.21
CA ALA A 75 1.37 4.09 6.23
C ALA A 75 0.52 2.92 6.77
N PRO A 76 -0.73 3.11 7.25
CA PRO A 76 -1.57 2.00 7.67
C PRO A 76 -1.74 0.95 6.58
N GLY A 77 -2.08 1.37 5.36
CA GLY A 77 -2.30 0.47 4.23
C GLY A 77 -1.08 -0.40 3.92
N ASN A 78 0.09 0.21 3.73
CA ASN A 78 1.33 -0.53 3.47
C ASN A 78 1.70 -1.49 4.62
N SER A 79 1.36 -1.17 5.87
CA SER A 79 1.64 -2.02 7.02
C SER A 79 0.89 -3.35 7.00
N THR A 80 -0.24 -3.42 6.28
CA THR A 80 -1.10 -4.62 6.19
C THR A 80 -0.62 -5.65 5.18
N LEU A 81 0.02 -5.20 4.09
CA LEU A 81 0.19 -5.95 2.84
C LEU A 81 0.95 -7.27 3.01
N LEU A 82 2.12 -7.20 3.63
CA LEU A 82 2.96 -8.38 3.83
C LEU A 82 3.00 -8.87 5.30
N SER A 83 2.39 -8.13 6.22
CA SER A 83 2.23 -8.59 7.60
C SER A 83 1.02 -9.53 7.78
N GLY A 84 0.04 -9.44 6.89
CA GLY A 84 -1.23 -10.17 7.04
C GLY A 84 -2.05 -9.73 8.26
N ARG A 85 -1.81 -8.51 8.78
CA ARG A 85 -2.37 -8.00 10.04
C ARG A 85 -2.96 -6.59 9.83
N SER A 86 -3.94 -6.24 10.64
CA SER A 86 -4.54 -4.90 10.60
C SER A 86 -3.68 -3.85 11.29
N PRO A 87 -3.84 -2.54 10.97
CA PRO A 87 -3.08 -1.44 11.56
C PRO A 87 -3.10 -1.42 13.10
N SER A 88 -4.23 -1.73 13.71
CA SER A 88 -4.32 -1.85 15.18
C SER A 88 -3.41 -2.92 15.79
N SER A 89 -2.96 -3.88 14.99
CA SER A 89 -2.04 -4.95 15.40
C SER A 89 -0.60 -4.69 14.96
N THR A 90 -0.40 -3.95 13.85
CA THR A 90 0.94 -3.53 13.41
C THR A 90 1.45 -2.30 14.15
N GLY A 91 0.56 -1.56 14.86
CA GLY A 91 0.91 -0.33 15.57
C GLY A 91 1.08 0.89 14.67
N ILE A 92 0.81 0.76 13.37
CA ILE A 92 0.88 1.86 12.38
C ILE A 92 -0.52 2.40 12.16
N LEU A 93 -0.87 3.47 12.88
CA LEU A 93 -2.26 3.93 12.99
C LEU A 93 -2.62 4.99 11.96
N SER A 94 -1.65 5.80 11.52
CA SER A 94 -1.79 6.87 10.54
C SER A 94 -0.44 7.21 9.92
N ASN A 95 -0.40 8.14 8.97
CA ASN A 95 0.87 8.61 8.38
C ASN A 95 1.75 9.29 9.43
N ASP A 96 1.18 10.14 10.29
CA ASP A 96 1.92 10.82 11.36
C ASP A 96 2.41 9.84 12.44
N LEU A 97 1.62 8.81 12.73
CA LEU A 97 1.97 7.71 13.63
C LEU A 97 2.55 6.50 12.87
N GLY A 98 3.28 6.77 11.79
CA GLY A 98 3.90 5.79 10.90
C GLY A 98 5.39 5.57 11.19
N VAL A 99 6.24 6.06 10.28
CA VAL A 99 7.68 5.81 10.28
C VAL A 99 8.54 6.98 10.76
N ASN A 100 7.96 8.17 11.00
CA ASN A 100 8.68 9.34 11.48
C ASN A 100 9.42 9.03 12.79
N ASP A 101 10.75 9.14 12.78
CA ASP A 101 11.59 8.81 13.92
C ASP A 101 12.88 9.65 13.94
N PRO A 102 12.94 10.73 14.74
CA PRO A 102 14.10 11.62 14.81
C PRO A 102 15.41 10.94 15.22
N LEU A 103 15.34 9.75 15.83
CA LEU A 103 16.53 9.00 16.23
C LEU A 103 17.29 8.38 15.06
N TYR A 104 16.65 8.29 13.88
CA TYR A 104 17.24 7.65 12.71
C TYR A 104 17.28 8.59 11.49
N PRO A 105 18.19 9.57 11.47
CA PRO A 105 18.32 10.55 10.39
C PRO A 105 18.73 9.87 9.06
N ILE A 106 18.50 10.60 7.96
CA ILE A 106 18.87 10.15 6.62
C ILE A 106 20.40 10.04 6.49
N VAL A 107 20.85 8.95 5.88
CA VAL A 107 22.25 8.64 5.66
C VAL A 107 22.88 9.57 4.61
N GLY A 108 24.08 10.07 4.92
CA GLY A 108 24.89 10.87 4.01
C GLY A 108 24.38 12.29 3.81
N GLY A 109 23.61 12.82 4.75
CA GLY A 109 22.99 14.14 4.67
C GLY A 109 21.96 14.21 3.53
N GLY A 110 21.22 15.27 3.48
CA GLY A 110 20.18 15.48 2.47
C GLY A 110 18.87 15.89 3.12
N TRP A 111 17.93 16.22 2.25
CA TRP A 111 16.61 16.63 2.66
C TRP A 111 15.73 15.36 2.74
N GLY A 112 15.13 15.14 3.86
CA GLY A 112 14.20 14.07 4.12
C GLY A 112 13.98 13.94 5.61
N ASP A 113 12.83 13.45 5.99
CA ASP A 113 12.52 13.21 7.39
C ASP A 113 13.28 11.97 7.87
N ALA A 114 13.71 12.01 9.12
CA ALA A 114 14.29 10.86 9.80
C ALA A 114 13.23 9.77 9.91
N ALA A 115 13.57 8.52 9.60
CA ALA A 115 12.58 7.46 9.50
C ALA A 115 13.10 6.10 9.98
N SER A 116 12.22 5.35 10.66
CA SER A 116 12.48 3.97 11.03
C SER A 116 11.18 3.16 11.15
N PRO A 117 11.25 1.83 11.13
CA PRO A 117 10.10 0.97 11.40
C PRO A 117 9.87 0.70 12.90
N MET A 118 10.44 1.46 13.82
CA MET A 118 10.42 1.13 15.25
C MET A 118 9.02 1.05 15.86
N ARG A 119 8.04 1.78 15.29
CA ARG A 119 6.61 1.64 15.68
C ARG A 119 5.99 0.33 15.23
N PHE A 120 6.47 -0.23 14.12
CA PHE A 120 5.88 -1.44 13.56
C PHE A 120 6.03 -2.61 14.55
N GLN A 121 4.94 -3.33 14.77
CA GLN A 121 4.86 -4.49 15.66
C GLN A 121 4.63 -5.75 14.84
N GLY A 122 5.27 -6.85 15.27
CA GLY A 122 5.17 -8.16 14.64
C GLY A 122 6.09 -8.34 13.44
N THR A 123 5.78 -9.30 12.60
CA THR A 123 6.59 -9.79 11.48
C THR A 123 5.89 -9.63 10.13
N THR A 124 6.65 -9.76 9.06
CA THR A 124 6.17 -9.69 7.68
C THR A 124 6.57 -10.94 6.90
N LEU A 125 6.10 -11.07 5.67
CA LEU A 125 6.50 -12.15 4.75
C LEU A 125 8.03 -12.32 4.71
N TYR A 126 8.79 -11.23 4.72
CA TYR A 126 10.24 -11.31 4.68
C TYR A 126 10.83 -11.99 5.93
N ASP A 127 10.31 -11.69 7.11
CA ASP A 127 10.73 -12.37 8.35
C ASP A 127 10.41 -13.87 8.30
N TRP A 128 9.25 -14.24 7.73
CA TRP A 128 8.86 -15.66 7.58
C TRP A 128 9.75 -16.38 6.56
N MET A 129 10.16 -15.68 5.49
CA MET A 129 11.13 -16.19 4.52
C MET A 129 12.49 -16.41 5.18
N LEU A 130 12.98 -15.44 5.96
CA LEU A 130 14.24 -15.55 6.71
C LEU A 130 14.23 -16.67 7.74
N ALA A 131 13.11 -16.92 8.41
CA ALA A 131 12.97 -18.03 9.35
C ALA A 131 13.12 -19.39 8.67
N LYS A 132 12.73 -19.51 7.40
CA LYS A 132 12.91 -20.72 6.58
C LYS A 132 14.30 -20.80 5.96
N ASP A 133 14.81 -19.70 5.45
CA ASP A 133 16.10 -19.60 4.79
C ASP A 133 16.78 -18.25 5.12
N PRO A 134 17.77 -18.25 6.02
CA PRO A 134 18.49 -17.05 6.44
C PRO A 134 19.26 -16.34 5.31
N ALA A 135 19.49 -17.00 4.18
CA ALA A 135 20.17 -16.42 3.02
C ALA A 135 19.21 -15.62 2.10
N THR A 136 17.91 -15.64 2.36
CA THR A 136 16.91 -14.84 1.62
C THR A 136 17.25 -13.36 1.62
N ARG A 137 17.15 -12.73 0.45
CA ARG A 137 17.42 -11.32 0.24
C ARG A 137 16.11 -10.55 0.00
N VAL A 138 16.15 -9.26 0.28
CA VAL A 138 15.06 -8.34 -0.04
C VAL A 138 15.60 -7.03 -0.57
N LEU A 139 14.86 -6.44 -1.52
CA LEU A 139 14.95 -5.03 -1.87
C LEU A 139 13.55 -4.44 -1.72
N SER A 140 13.43 -3.35 -0.98
CA SER A 140 12.20 -2.55 -0.91
C SER A 140 12.51 -1.11 -1.31
N ILE A 141 11.81 -0.60 -2.32
CA ILE A 141 12.09 0.74 -2.87
C ILE A 141 10.80 1.48 -3.23
N SER A 142 10.73 2.75 -2.87
CA SER A 142 9.60 3.62 -3.20
C SER A 142 10.01 5.08 -3.20
N ARG A 143 9.18 5.95 -3.79
CA ARG A 143 9.31 7.39 -3.58
C ARG A 143 9.10 7.79 -2.11
N LYS A 144 8.09 7.22 -1.45
CA LYS A 144 7.75 7.49 -0.04
C LYS A 144 8.52 6.55 0.88
N ASP A 145 9.06 7.07 1.98
CA ASP A 145 9.73 6.30 3.03
C ASP A 145 8.85 5.18 3.59
N ARG A 146 7.62 5.50 4.02
CA ARG A 146 6.65 4.57 4.61
C ARG A 146 6.23 3.45 3.67
N ALA A 147 6.15 3.73 2.37
CA ALA A 147 5.86 2.71 1.35
C ALA A 147 7.05 1.79 1.06
N ALA A 148 8.29 2.24 1.30
CA ALA A 148 9.48 1.39 1.23
C ALA A 148 9.67 0.58 2.53
N ILE A 149 9.42 1.16 3.69
CA ILE A 149 9.73 0.60 5.01
C ILE A 149 8.69 -0.44 5.44
N LEU A 150 7.41 -0.09 5.42
CA LEU A 150 6.37 -0.83 6.14
C LEU A 150 6.05 -2.22 5.56
N PRO A 151 6.10 -2.47 4.24
CA PRO A 151 5.88 -3.83 3.72
C PRO A 151 6.90 -4.86 4.19
N VAL A 152 8.11 -4.43 4.57
CA VAL A 152 9.19 -5.32 5.05
C VAL A 152 9.43 -5.19 6.57
N GLY A 153 8.63 -4.40 7.26
CA GLY A 153 8.64 -4.28 8.71
C GLY A 153 9.99 -3.85 9.27
N ARG A 154 10.45 -4.53 10.33
CA ARG A 154 11.69 -4.19 11.04
C ARG A 154 12.97 -4.77 10.42
N ALA A 155 12.89 -5.39 9.25
CA ALA A 155 14.06 -5.99 8.60
C ALA A 155 15.14 -4.93 8.31
N ARG A 156 16.35 -5.13 8.80
CA ARG A 156 17.52 -4.28 8.52
C ARG A 156 18.22 -4.78 7.25
N ARG A 157 17.66 -4.41 6.10
CA ARG A 157 18.12 -4.86 4.78
C ARG A 157 18.09 -3.71 3.78
N ASP A 158 18.04 -4.01 2.51
CA ASP A 158 18.08 -3.05 1.41
C ASP A 158 16.70 -2.37 1.24
N VAL A 159 16.50 -1.26 1.96
CA VAL A 159 15.29 -0.43 1.95
C VAL A 159 15.68 1.00 1.59
N TYR A 160 15.13 1.50 0.47
CA TYR A 160 15.51 2.80 -0.09
C TYR A 160 14.30 3.61 -0.51
N TRP A 161 14.42 4.94 -0.38
CA TRP A 161 13.39 5.88 -0.82
C TRP A 161 13.98 7.17 -1.37
N TRP A 162 13.15 7.95 -2.05
CA TRP A 162 13.57 9.20 -2.66
C TRP A 162 13.79 10.30 -1.63
N THR A 163 14.97 10.91 -1.64
CA THR A 163 15.38 11.97 -0.72
C THR A 163 15.79 13.23 -1.47
N ARG A 164 14.87 13.79 -2.27
CA ARG A 164 15.05 14.98 -3.08
C ARG A 164 16.29 14.96 -3.97
N GLY A 165 16.20 14.23 -5.06
CA GLY A 165 17.24 14.18 -6.09
C GLY A 165 18.15 12.95 -6.02
N ARG A 166 17.97 12.07 -5.04
CA ARG A 166 18.71 10.81 -4.94
C ARG A 166 17.92 9.76 -4.17
N TRP A 167 18.29 8.51 -4.34
CA TRP A 167 17.85 7.41 -3.50
C TRP A 167 18.66 7.37 -2.21
N GLY A 168 17.98 7.26 -1.09
CA GLY A 168 18.57 7.28 0.25
C GLY A 168 17.96 6.23 1.16
N THR A 169 18.44 6.21 2.39
CA THR A 169 17.94 5.40 3.50
C THR A 169 18.21 6.11 4.81
N SER A 170 17.80 5.56 5.95
CA SER A 170 18.11 6.11 7.26
C SER A 170 19.17 5.29 8.00
N ARG A 171 19.69 5.86 9.09
CA ARG A 171 20.64 5.19 9.99
C ARG A 171 20.09 3.93 10.65
N TYR A 172 18.80 3.69 10.59
CA TYR A 172 18.24 2.40 11.01
C TYR A 172 18.78 1.24 10.17
N TYR A 173 18.98 1.47 8.87
CA TYR A 173 19.41 0.44 7.92
C TYR A 173 20.93 0.36 7.76
N GLY A 174 21.67 1.40 8.11
CA GLY A 174 23.13 1.43 8.05
C GLY A 174 23.70 2.85 8.12
N ASP A 175 25.01 2.95 8.29
CA ASP A 175 25.71 4.23 8.43
C ASP A 175 26.11 4.84 7.08
N SER A 176 26.07 4.07 5.99
CA SER A 176 26.40 4.53 4.65
C SER A 176 25.52 3.83 3.60
N LEU A 177 25.36 4.48 2.44
CA LEU A 177 24.74 3.85 1.28
C LEU A 177 25.68 2.77 0.70
N PRO A 178 25.18 1.66 0.18
CA PRO A 178 26.00 0.66 -0.48
C PRO A 178 26.62 1.22 -1.75
N ALA A 179 27.78 0.70 -2.13
CA ALA A 179 28.57 1.20 -3.25
C ALA A 179 27.80 1.26 -4.58
N TRP A 180 26.93 0.30 -4.83
CA TRP A 180 26.10 0.31 -6.03
C TRP A 180 25.14 1.51 -6.08
N LEU A 181 24.50 1.84 -4.95
CA LEU A 181 23.55 2.95 -4.87
C LEU A 181 24.26 4.30 -4.92
N GLN A 182 25.47 4.39 -4.36
CA GLN A 182 26.32 5.58 -4.52
C GLN A 182 26.66 5.82 -6.00
N ARG A 183 27.05 4.77 -6.73
CA ARG A 183 27.33 4.86 -8.19
C ARG A 183 26.06 5.21 -8.98
N TYR A 184 24.92 4.64 -8.63
CA TYR A 184 23.64 4.95 -9.28
C TYR A 184 23.26 6.43 -9.06
N ASN A 185 23.35 6.92 -7.84
CA ASN A 185 23.09 8.33 -7.49
C ASN A 185 24.08 9.32 -8.13
N ALA A 186 25.32 8.90 -8.42
CA ALA A 186 26.30 9.74 -9.09
C ALA A 186 25.95 10.03 -10.57
N ARG A 187 25.04 9.25 -11.16
CA ARG A 187 24.54 9.41 -12.55
C ARG A 187 23.04 9.62 -12.56
N PRO A 188 22.53 10.74 -12.02
CA PRO A 188 21.11 10.94 -11.81
C PRO A 188 20.36 11.15 -13.14
N GLY A 189 19.78 10.07 -13.66
CA GLY A 189 19.03 10.05 -14.93
C GLY A 189 17.85 11.03 -14.97
N TRP A 190 17.31 11.40 -13.82
CA TRP A 190 16.22 12.37 -13.69
C TRP A 190 16.60 13.79 -14.15
N ARG A 191 17.89 14.18 -14.12
CA ARG A 191 18.33 15.52 -14.56
C ARG A 191 18.03 15.80 -16.03
N ARG A 192 17.96 14.77 -16.88
CA ARG A 192 17.58 14.92 -18.29
C ARG A 192 16.13 15.37 -18.50
N LEU A 193 15.32 15.32 -17.45
CA LEU A 193 13.92 15.75 -17.44
C LEU A 193 13.76 17.25 -17.12
N ALA A 194 14.86 17.98 -16.93
CA ALA A 194 14.81 19.44 -16.72
C ALA A 194 14.17 20.11 -17.95
N GLY A 195 13.11 20.89 -17.72
CA GLY A 195 12.32 21.54 -18.77
C GLY A 195 11.48 20.59 -19.63
N ALA A 196 11.42 19.29 -19.32
CA ALA A 196 10.58 18.35 -20.06
C ALA A 196 9.10 18.65 -19.83
N ALA A 197 8.29 18.50 -20.87
CA ALA A 197 6.85 18.66 -20.80
C ALA A 197 6.15 17.30 -20.67
N TRP A 198 5.28 17.19 -19.69
CA TRP A 198 4.30 16.11 -19.62
C TRP A 198 3.12 16.51 -20.50
N THR A 199 3.02 15.88 -21.68
CA THR A 199 1.93 16.01 -22.64
C THR A 199 1.10 14.74 -22.66
N PRO A 200 -0.16 14.75 -23.07
CA PRO A 200 -0.95 13.54 -23.22
C PRO A 200 -0.24 12.49 -24.09
N LEU A 201 -0.30 11.23 -23.67
CA LEU A 201 0.37 10.09 -24.32
C LEU A 201 -0.32 9.65 -25.61
N LEU A 202 -1.64 9.84 -25.66
CA LEU A 202 -2.51 9.52 -26.80
C LEU A 202 -3.10 10.81 -27.40
N PRO A 203 -3.68 10.75 -28.60
CA PRO A 203 -4.43 11.86 -29.15
C PRO A 203 -5.58 12.27 -28.23
N ASP A 204 -5.93 13.55 -28.24
CA ASP A 204 -6.94 14.15 -27.35
C ASP A 204 -8.29 13.41 -27.38
N ALA A 205 -8.73 12.98 -28.55
CA ALA A 205 -9.96 12.20 -28.73
C ALA A 205 -9.97 10.82 -28.02
N ALA A 206 -8.84 10.35 -27.50
CA ALA A 206 -8.75 9.10 -26.74
C ALA A 206 -9.08 9.28 -25.26
N TYR A 207 -9.17 10.52 -24.78
CA TYR A 207 -9.52 10.87 -23.42
C TYR A 207 -10.97 11.35 -23.37
N ALA A 208 -11.75 10.80 -22.46
CA ALA A 208 -13.12 11.25 -22.21
C ALA A 208 -13.18 12.43 -21.22
N GLU A 209 -12.11 12.62 -20.46
CA GLU A 209 -11.96 13.62 -19.42
C GLU A 209 -11.65 15.00 -20.03
N LEU A 210 -12.18 16.05 -19.39
CA LEU A 210 -11.86 17.42 -19.77
C LEU A 210 -10.42 17.77 -19.38
N ASP A 211 -9.75 18.58 -20.19
CA ASP A 211 -8.41 19.09 -19.91
C ASP A 211 -8.43 20.36 -19.04
N SER A 212 -9.48 21.17 -19.17
CA SER A 212 -9.57 22.45 -18.45
C SER A 212 -10.59 22.36 -17.32
N VAL A 213 -10.11 22.02 -16.14
CA VAL A 213 -10.92 21.90 -14.91
C VAL A 213 -10.36 22.87 -13.86
N PRO A 214 -11.00 24.06 -13.66
CA PRO A 214 -10.38 25.19 -12.93
C PRO A 214 -10.05 24.97 -11.46
N TRP A 215 -10.60 23.94 -10.80
CA TRP A 215 -10.28 23.63 -9.40
C TRP A 215 -9.14 22.60 -9.26
N GLU A 216 -8.74 21.93 -10.33
CA GLU A 216 -7.59 21.03 -10.31
C GLU A 216 -6.31 21.80 -9.98
N ASN A 217 -5.38 21.13 -9.33
CA ASN A 217 -4.11 21.68 -8.86
C ASN A 217 -4.26 23.05 -8.15
N ARG A 218 -5.40 23.24 -7.43
CA ARG A 218 -5.73 24.49 -6.74
C ARG A 218 -5.82 25.70 -7.68
N GLY A 219 -6.32 25.49 -8.88
CA GLY A 219 -6.46 26.51 -9.92
C GLY A 219 -5.15 26.92 -10.60
N LYS A 220 -4.08 26.09 -10.49
CA LYS A 220 -2.78 26.38 -11.08
C LYS A 220 -2.34 25.26 -12.01
N GLU A 221 -1.87 25.61 -13.21
CA GLU A 221 -1.33 24.63 -14.16
C GLU A 221 -2.26 23.38 -14.29
N PHE A 222 -3.56 23.63 -14.45
CA PHE A 222 -4.60 22.59 -14.49
C PHE A 222 -4.93 22.13 -15.92
N THR A 223 -4.09 22.44 -16.89
CA THR A 223 -4.21 22.01 -18.30
C THR A 223 -2.87 21.51 -18.81
N PHE A 224 -2.91 20.52 -19.67
CA PHE A 224 -1.71 20.10 -20.39
C PHE A 224 -1.16 21.22 -21.32
N PRO A 225 0.18 21.29 -21.55
CA PRO A 225 1.21 20.45 -20.96
C PRO A 225 1.69 20.94 -19.58
N HIS A 226 2.06 20.00 -18.70
CA HIS A 226 2.71 20.32 -17.42
C HIS A 226 4.23 20.32 -17.61
N VAL A 227 4.90 21.43 -17.35
CA VAL A 227 6.33 21.59 -17.63
C VAL A 227 7.16 21.44 -16.34
N ALA A 228 8.10 20.51 -16.38
CA ALA A 228 9.03 20.33 -15.29
C ALA A 228 10.02 21.52 -15.16
N PRO A 229 10.46 21.89 -13.95
CA PRO A 229 11.45 22.94 -13.76
C PRO A 229 12.71 22.73 -14.61
N SER A 230 13.20 23.79 -15.26
CA SER A 230 14.47 23.77 -16.00
C SER A 230 15.68 23.79 -15.05
N ASP A 231 15.54 24.40 -13.87
CA ASP A 231 16.54 24.34 -12.82
C ASP A 231 16.55 22.96 -12.14
N THR A 232 17.71 22.33 -12.06
CA THR A 232 17.83 20.95 -11.55
C THR A 232 17.63 20.87 -10.04
N THR A 233 17.83 21.94 -9.28
CA THR A 233 17.57 21.97 -7.83
C THR A 233 16.06 22.00 -7.58
N ALA A 234 15.36 22.85 -8.30
CA ALA A 234 13.89 22.90 -8.27
C ALA A 234 13.28 21.57 -8.78
N LEU A 235 13.84 21.00 -9.84
CA LEU A 235 13.40 19.70 -10.37
C LEU A 235 13.57 18.57 -9.35
N ALA A 236 14.69 18.52 -8.62
CA ALA A 236 14.92 17.50 -7.58
C ALA A 236 13.81 17.46 -6.53
N ALA A 237 13.21 18.60 -6.22
CA ALA A 237 12.08 18.71 -5.31
C ALA A 237 10.72 18.42 -6.00
N ARG A 238 10.59 18.76 -7.28
CA ARG A 238 9.31 18.71 -7.99
C ARG A 238 9.12 17.50 -8.91
N ILE A 239 10.15 16.70 -9.16
CA ILE A 239 10.04 15.51 -10.03
C ILE A 239 8.96 14.51 -9.56
N VAL A 240 8.67 14.52 -8.26
CA VAL A 240 7.67 13.67 -7.61
C VAL A 240 6.22 14.00 -7.99
N TYR A 241 6.00 15.10 -8.68
CA TYR A 241 4.71 15.55 -9.21
C TYR A 241 4.45 15.09 -10.66
N PHE A 242 5.43 14.42 -11.26
CA PHE A 242 5.38 14.00 -12.65
C PHE A 242 5.37 12.48 -12.78
N PRO A 243 4.72 11.93 -13.82
CA PRO A 243 4.66 10.50 -14.08
C PRO A 243 6.02 9.80 -14.07
N TRP A 244 7.05 10.49 -14.51
CA TRP A 244 8.41 9.94 -14.61
C TRP A 244 8.98 9.44 -13.30
N MET A 245 8.47 9.88 -12.14
CA MET A 245 8.95 9.39 -10.83
C MET A 245 8.72 7.88 -10.69
N ASP A 246 7.61 7.35 -11.21
CA ASP A 246 7.37 5.91 -11.19
C ASP A 246 8.34 5.16 -12.09
N SER A 247 8.66 5.71 -13.29
CA SER A 247 9.69 5.11 -14.16
C SER A 247 11.08 5.11 -13.52
N LEU A 248 11.44 6.17 -12.78
CA LEU A 248 12.70 6.25 -12.03
C LEU A 248 12.73 5.24 -10.88
N THR A 249 11.58 5.00 -10.24
CA THR A 249 11.47 4.01 -9.17
C THR A 249 11.65 2.58 -9.72
N LEU A 250 11.03 2.27 -10.85
CA LEU A 250 11.17 0.98 -11.53
C LEU A 250 12.61 0.75 -12.02
N ASP A 251 13.27 1.78 -12.58
CA ASP A 251 14.67 1.71 -13.01
C ASP A 251 15.62 1.44 -11.85
N ALA A 252 15.43 2.14 -10.72
CA ALA A 252 16.22 1.91 -9.51
C ALA A 252 15.97 0.52 -8.90
N ALA A 253 14.73 0.03 -8.93
CA ALA A 253 14.37 -1.33 -8.50
C ALA A 253 15.07 -2.40 -9.36
N LEU A 254 15.11 -2.20 -10.67
CA LEU A 254 15.79 -3.11 -11.61
C LEU A 254 17.30 -3.13 -11.38
N GLU A 255 17.92 -1.95 -11.23
CA GLU A 255 19.36 -1.87 -10.93
C GLU A 255 19.68 -2.51 -9.58
N GLY A 256 18.90 -2.23 -8.53
CA GLY A 256 19.07 -2.87 -7.22
C GLY A 256 18.92 -4.38 -7.28
N THR A 257 17.93 -4.89 -8.01
CA THR A 257 17.75 -6.33 -8.25
C THR A 257 18.99 -6.96 -8.89
N ARG A 258 19.55 -6.30 -9.90
CA ARG A 258 20.77 -6.74 -10.60
C ARG A 258 21.99 -6.76 -9.67
N GLN A 259 22.19 -5.69 -8.88
CA GLN A 259 23.35 -5.53 -8.00
C GLN A 259 23.33 -6.48 -6.80
N LEU A 260 22.14 -6.70 -6.23
CA LEU A 260 21.96 -7.62 -5.11
C LEU A 260 21.83 -9.09 -5.56
N GLY A 261 21.67 -9.33 -6.86
CA GLY A 261 21.50 -10.67 -7.43
C GLY A 261 20.21 -11.35 -6.98
N LEU A 262 19.11 -10.58 -6.81
CA LEU A 262 17.83 -11.14 -6.41
C LEU A 262 17.32 -12.17 -7.45
N GLY A 263 16.75 -13.26 -6.95
CA GLY A 263 16.23 -14.34 -7.77
C GLY A 263 17.27 -15.19 -8.49
N ARG A 264 18.57 -15.00 -8.21
CA ARG A 264 19.67 -15.76 -8.81
C ARG A 264 20.24 -16.87 -7.93
N ARG A 265 19.66 -17.05 -6.76
CA ARG A 265 20.06 -18.13 -5.84
C ARG A 265 19.56 -19.47 -6.37
N SER A 266 20.33 -20.53 -6.11
CA SER A 266 19.94 -21.90 -6.43
C SER A 266 18.79 -22.39 -5.57
N GLU A 267 18.71 -21.91 -4.33
CA GLU A 267 17.73 -22.34 -3.34
C GLU A 267 16.97 -21.14 -2.76
N GLY A 268 15.67 -21.31 -2.58
CA GLY A 268 14.77 -20.36 -1.95
C GLY A 268 14.48 -19.09 -2.77
N PRO A 269 13.35 -18.46 -2.56
CA PRO A 269 12.98 -17.20 -3.20
C PRO A 269 13.62 -16.01 -2.50
N ASP A 270 13.84 -14.93 -3.26
CA ASP A 270 14.09 -13.59 -2.76
C ASP A 270 12.79 -12.73 -2.85
N LEU A 271 12.78 -11.55 -2.24
CA LEU A 271 11.63 -10.63 -2.22
C LEU A 271 12.00 -9.27 -2.84
N LEU A 272 11.19 -8.79 -3.76
CA LEU A 272 11.25 -7.44 -4.30
C LEU A 272 9.94 -6.71 -4.01
N VAL A 273 10.02 -5.54 -3.37
CA VAL A 273 8.87 -4.66 -3.11
C VAL A 273 9.11 -3.33 -3.79
N VAL A 274 8.15 -2.88 -4.62
CA VAL A 274 8.23 -1.62 -5.35
C VAL A 274 6.97 -0.81 -5.10
N GLY A 275 7.13 0.35 -4.45
CA GLY A 275 6.05 1.31 -4.22
C GLY A 275 6.07 2.43 -5.26
N LEU A 276 5.01 2.53 -6.06
CA LEU A 276 4.81 3.50 -7.14
C LEU A 276 3.81 4.55 -6.66
N SER A 277 4.29 5.76 -6.38
CA SER A 277 3.49 6.74 -5.63
C SER A 277 3.08 7.96 -6.45
N THR A 278 3.24 7.95 -7.78
CA THR A 278 2.84 9.09 -8.60
C THR A 278 1.32 9.16 -8.77
N THR A 279 0.65 8.02 -8.84
CA THR A 279 -0.83 7.95 -8.94
C THR A 279 -1.50 8.69 -7.78
N ASP A 280 -1.01 8.51 -6.54
CA ASP A 280 -1.46 9.26 -5.37
C ASP A 280 -1.22 10.78 -5.53
N ARG A 281 -0.06 11.17 -6.04
CA ARG A 281 0.23 12.59 -6.24
C ARG A 281 -0.69 13.22 -7.28
N VAL A 282 -0.94 12.53 -8.37
CA VAL A 282 -1.86 12.98 -9.43
C VAL A 282 -3.30 13.03 -8.89
N GLY A 283 -3.72 12.05 -8.10
CA GLY A 283 -5.03 12.05 -7.45
C GLY A 283 -5.25 13.24 -6.51
N HIS A 284 -4.21 13.65 -5.76
CA HIS A 284 -4.26 14.82 -4.89
C HIS A 284 -4.24 16.16 -5.63
N ASP A 285 -3.60 16.24 -6.79
CA ASP A 285 -3.48 17.50 -7.53
C ASP A 285 -4.61 17.66 -8.56
N TYR A 286 -5.06 16.58 -9.19
CA TYR A 286 -6.00 16.63 -10.31
C TYR A 286 -7.29 15.81 -10.08
N GLY A 287 -7.28 14.90 -9.12
CA GLY A 287 -8.44 14.04 -8.81
C GLY A 287 -8.44 12.70 -9.56
N PRO A 288 -9.27 11.76 -9.09
CA PRO A 288 -9.34 10.40 -9.65
C PRO A 288 -9.99 10.32 -11.04
N ASP A 289 -10.71 11.36 -11.44
CA ASP A 289 -11.46 11.43 -12.69
C ASP A 289 -10.81 12.36 -13.73
N SER A 290 -9.58 12.84 -13.48
CA SER A 290 -8.85 13.78 -14.33
C SER A 290 -8.23 13.11 -15.56
N LYS A 291 -7.95 13.90 -16.57
CA LYS A 291 -7.19 13.50 -17.76
C LYS A 291 -5.74 13.13 -17.39
N GLU A 292 -5.18 13.81 -16.39
CA GLU A 292 -3.87 13.52 -15.83
C GLU A 292 -3.81 12.14 -15.19
N MET A 293 -4.84 11.74 -14.45
CA MET A 293 -4.93 10.39 -13.88
C MET A 293 -5.01 9.33 -14.96
N HIS A 294 -5.81 9.55 -15.99
CA HIS A 294 -5.91 8.65 -17.13
C HIS A 294 -4.56 8.50 -17.84
N ASP A 295 -3.88 9.60 -18.16
CA ASP A 295 -2.57 9.60 -18.83
C ASP A 295 -1.47 8.96 -17.95
N GLN A 296 -1.47 9.23 -16.63
CA GLN A 296 -0.57 8.59 -15.67
C GLN A 296 -0.70 7.06 -15.72
N LEU A 297 -1.92 6.54 -15.73
CA LEU A 297 -2.14 5.09 -15.74
C LEU A 297 -1.75 4.43 -17.07
N LEU A 298 -1.96 5.11 -18.20
CA LEU A 298 -1.48 4.64 -19.50
C LEU A 298 0.05 4.58 -19.56
N ARG A 299 0.75 5.55 -18.97
CA ARG A 299 2.21 5.54 -18.87
C ARG A 299 2.70 4.43 -17.95
N LEU A 300 2.06 4.31 -16.79
CA LEU A 300 2.40 3.28 -15.82
C LEU A 300 2.22 1.88 -16.41
N ASP A 301 1.15 1.65 -17.17
CA ASP A 301 0.93 0.39 -17.89
C ASP A 301 2.11 0.02 -18.79
N ARG A 302 2.63 0.98 -19.58
CA ARG A 302 3.78 0.76 -20.45
C ARG A 302 5.07 0.50 -19.66
N TRP A 303 5.31 1.25 -18.59
CA TRP A 303 6.50 1.09 -17.76
C TRP A 303 6.49 -0.23 -16.99
N LEU A 304 5.34 -0.70 -16.53
CA LEU A 304 5.21 -2.01 -15.90
C LEU A 304 5.52 -3.15 -16.87
N ALA A 305 5.14 -3.03 -18.15
CA ALA A 305 5.54 -4.00 -19.17
C ALA A 305 7.06 -4.02 -19.37
N TRP A 306 7.66 -2.82 -19.58
CA TRP A 306 9.11 -2.69 -19.70
C TRP A 306 9.86 -3.26 -18.49
N PHE A 307 9.35 -2.98 -17.28
CA PHE A 307 9.94 -3.49 -16.04
C PHE A 307 9.87 -5.01 -15.95
N ALA A 308 8.70 -5.59 -16.23
CA ALA A 308 8.52 -7.04 -16.20
C ALA A 308 9.40 -7.76 -17.23
N ASP A 309 9.52 -7.22 -18.45
CA ASP A 309 10.39 -7.77 -19.49
C ASP A 309 11.87 -7.63 -19.12
N SER A 310 12.25 -6.52 -18.49
CA SER A 310 13.62 -6.30 -18.04
C SER A 310 14.00 -7.18 -16.87
N LEU A 311 13.07 -7.39 -15.93
CA LEU A 311 13.24 -8.30 -14.81
C LEU A 311 13.33 -9.75 -15.30
N GLY A 312 12.52 -10.14 -16.31
CA GLY A 312 12.54 -11.46 -16.95
C GLY A 312 13.88 -11.80 -17.64
N ARG A 313 14.70 -10.78 -17.98
CA ARG A 313 16.08 -10.99 -18.45
C ARG A 313 17.08 -11.24 -17.33
N LEU A 314 16.75 -10.89 -16.09
CA LEU A 314 17.58 -11.11 -14.90
C LEU A 314 17.22 -12.40 -14.17
N VAL A 315 15.92 -12.72 -14.10
CA VAL A 315 15.34 -13.87 -13.42
C VAL A 315 14.38 -14.55 -14.38
N PRO A 316 14.42 -15.87 -14.59
CA PRO A 316 13.48 -16.56 -15.46
C PRO A 316 12.03 -16.21 -15.12
N SER A 317 11.26 -15.76 -16.11
CA SER A 317 9.91 -15.21 -15.90
C SER A 317 8.91 -16.25 -15.36
N ASP A 318 9.11 -17.53 -15.68
CA ASP A 318 8.39 -18.69 -15.17
C ASP A 318 8.71 -19.03 -13.70
N ARG A 319 9.72 -18.36 -13.11
CA ARG A 319 10.11 -18.49 -11.69
C ARG A 319 9.79 -17.24 -10.88
N ILE A 320 9.00 -16.30 -11.42
CA ILE A 320 8.58 -15.08 -10.72
C ILE A 320 7.10 -15.18 -10.38
N ILE A 321 6.76 -15.05 -9.10
CA ILE A 321 5.40 -14.78 -8.64
C ILE A 321 5.22 -13.27 -8.46
N TRP A 322 4.22 -12.71 -9.10
CA TRP A 322 3.88 -11.30 -9.03
C TRP A 322 2.62 -11.06 -8.21
N SER A 323 2.60 -9.97 -7.49
CA SER A 323 1.40 -9.41 -6.87
C SER A 323 1.33 -7.91 -7.08
N LEU A 324 0.13 -7.37 -7.25
CA LEU A 324 -0.13 -5.93 -7.33
C LEU A 324 -1.33 -5.58 -6.47
N THR A 325 -1.23 -4.44 -5.78
CA THR A 325 -2.32 -3.86 -5.00
C THR A 325 -2.12 -2.36 -4.82
N SER A 326 -2.96 -1.75 -3.98
CA SER A 326 -2.79 -0.38 -3.47
C SER A 326 -2.91 -0.36 -1.95
N ASP A 327 -2.33 0.66 -1.36
CA ASP A 327 -2.39 0.94 0.07
C ASP A 327 -3.69 1.64 0.52
N HIS A 328 -4.38 2.33 -0.38
CA HIS A 328 -5.73 2.89 -0.21
C HIS A 328 -6.33 3.28 -1.57
N GLY A 329 -7.62 3.60 -1.57
CA GLY A 329 -8.31 4.23 -2.68
C GLY A 329 -8.44 5.75 -2.50
N ILE A 330 -9.36 6.35 -3.22
CA ILE A 330 -9.69 7.79 -3.13
C ILE A 330 -11.15 7.99 -3.53
N GLN A 331 -11.84 8.92 -2.88
CA GLN A 331 -13.17 9.37 -3.28
C GLN A 331 -13.10 10.31 -4.49
N ASP A 332 -14.23 10.46 -5.18
CA ASP A 332 -14.41 11.54 -6.15
C ASP A 332 -14.27 12.88 -5.42
N TRP A 333 -13.71 13.87 -6.11
CA TRP A 333 -13.57 15.19 -5.52
C TRP A 333 -14.92 15.83 -5.19
N VAL A 334 -14.91 16.62 -4.14
CA VAL A 334 -16.11 17.35 -3.65
C VAL A 334 -16.74 18.16 -4.78
N GLU A 335 -15.94 18.88 -5.55
CA GLU A 335 -16.38 19.72 -6.66
C GLU A 335 -17.11 18.90 -7.73
N HIS A 336 -16.54 17.76 -8.15
CA HIS A 336 -17.18 16.85 -9.12
C HIS A 336 -18.48 16.25 -8.58
N THR A 337 -18.49 15.90 -7.27
CA THR A 337 -19.70 15.36 -6.63
C THR A 337 -20.81 16.40 -6.61
N VAL A 338 -20.48 17.66 -6.28
CA VAL A 338 -21.44 18.78 -6.25
C VAL A 338 -21.97 19.11 -7.65
N GLU A 339 -21.11 19.15 -8.67
CA GLU A 339 -21.53 19.38 -10.05
C GLU A 339 -22.51 18.34 -10.58
N ARG A 340 -22.33 17.09 -10.15
CA ARG A 340 -23.26 15.98 -10.46
C ARG A 340 -24.53 16.00 -9.59
N GLY A 341 -24.73 17.07 -8.79
CA GLY A 341 -25.90 17.25 -7.90
C GLY A 341 -25.85 16.41 -6.61
N GLY A 342 -24.69 15.85 -6.26
CA GLY A 342 -24.48 15.14 -5.01
C GLY A 342 -24.20 16.07 -3.83
N ALA A 343 -24.40 15.56 -2.60
CA ALA A 343 -24.02 16.26 -1.39
C ALA A 343 -22.55 15.91 -1.03
N ALA A 344 -21.70 16.93 -0.93
CA ALA A 344 -20.28 16.76 -0.62
C ALA A 344 -19.75 18.00 0.11
N ASP A 345 -18.75 17.81 0.97
CA ASP A 345 -18.05 18.87 1.70
C ASP A 345 -16.74 18.35 2.30
N ARG A 346 -15.92 19.27 2.85
CA ARG A 346 -14.66 18.99 3.53
C ARG A 346 -14.73 19.34 5.03
N PRO A 347 -15.35 18.48 5.87
CA PRO A 347 -15.35 18.70 7.31
C PRO A 347 -13.95 18.66 7.90
N THR A 348 -13.74 19.40 9.00
CA THR A 348 -12.47 19.41 9.73
C THR A 348 -12.69 19.42 11.23
N MET A 349 -11.90 18.65 11.97
CA MET A 349 -11.82 18.72 13.44
C MET A 349 -10.74 19.69 13.93
N GLN A 350 -10.02 20.37 13.03
CA GLN A 350 -8.86 21.20 13.38
C GLN A 350 -9.19 22.32 14.36
N PRO A 351 -10.28 23.10 14.21
CA PRO A 351 -10.61 24.15 15.17
C PRO A 351 -10.81 23.61 16.59
N MET A 352 -11.48 22.47 16.74
CA MET A 352 -11.66 21.78 18.02
C MET A 352 -10.32 21.32 18.60
N THR A 353 -9.46 20.76 17.78
CA THR A 353 -8.13 20.28 18.17
C THR A 353 -7.24 21.43 18.68
N LEU A 354 -7.24 22.57 17.97
CA LEU A 354 -6.44 23.75 18.37
C LEU A 354 -6.92 24.34 19.69
N ARG A 355 -8.25 24.49 19.89
CA ARG A 355 -8.83 24.93 21.17
C ARG A 355 -8.46 23.99 22.32
N LEU A 356 -8.55 22.67 22.09
CA LEU A 356 -8.19 21.68 23.09
C LEU A 356 -6.70 21.78 23.46
N ARG A 357 -5.80 21.88 22.49
CA ARG A 357 -4.36 22.05 22.71
C ARG A 357 -4.06 23.27 23.56
N ALA A 358 -4.65 24.42 23.22
CA ALA A 358 -4.49 25.67 23.98
C ALA A 358 -4.98 25.51 25.43
N ALA A 359 -6.17 24.99 25.63
CA ALA A 359 -6.74 24.79 26.97
C ALA A 359 -5.88 23.82 27.84
N MET A 360 -5.32 22.77 27.23
CA MET A 360 -4.44 21.84 27.92
C MET A 360 -3.09 22.51 28.26
N GLN A 361 -2.53 23.27 27.34
CA GLN A 361 -1.30 24.03 27.56
C GLN A 361 -1.46 25.04 28.70
N ASP A 362 -2.55 25.81 28.72
CA ASP A 362 -2.82 26.82 29.74
C ASP A 362 -3.00 26.19 31.13
N ARG A 363 -3.72 25.08 31.21
CA ARG A 363 -4.08 24.49 32.50
C ARG A 363 -3.00 23.59 33.09
N TRP A 364 -2.25 22.85 32.23
CA TRP A 364 -1.29 21.82 32.67
C TRP A 364 0.12 22.04 32.18
N GLY A 365 0.40 23.12 31.44
CA GLY A 365 1.71 23.41 30.87
C GLY A 365 2.14 22.41 29.76
N SER A 366 1.19 21.67 29.21
CA SER A 366 1.47 20.65 28.18
C SER A 366 0.29 20.49 27.26
N SER A 367 0.54 20.39 25.95
CA SER A 367 -0.46 20.02 24.96
C SER A 367 -0.74 18.50 24.91
N PHE A 368 0.01 17.70 25.64
CA PHE A 368 -0.08 16.21 25.66
C PHE A 368 0.02 15.56 24.29
N GLY A 369 0.72 16.19 23.34
CA GLY A 369 0.80 15.68 21.97
C GLY A 369 -0.55 15.56 21.26
N ILE A 370 -1.58 16.34 21.69
CA ILE A 370 -2.89 16.33 21.05
C ILE A 370 -2.72 16.73 19.59
N ALA A 371 -3.19 15.88 18.69
CA ALA A 371 -3.19 16.09 17.27
C ALA A 371 -4.42 15.42 16.63
N GLN A 372 -4.66 15.78 15.39
CA GLN A 372 -5.70 15.19 14.58
C GLN A 372 -5.10 14.78 13.24
N GLU A 373 -5.53 13.66 12.75
CA GLU A 373 -5.32 13.21 11.38
C GLU A 373 -6.64 12.65 10.87
N ASP A 374 -7.16 13.24 9.81
CA ASP A 374 -8.49 12.92 9.25
C ASP A 374 -9.59 12.82 10.32
N GLY A 375 -10.27 11.69 10.43
CA GLY A 375 -11.32 11.43 11.41
C GLY A 375 -10.83 11.02 12.81
N LEU A 376 -9.52 11.00 13.06
CA LEU A 376 -8.95 10.56 14.33
C LEU A 376 -8.35 11.73 15.13
N LEU A 377 -8.88 11.98 16.33
CA LEU A 377 -8.31 12.90 17.33
C LEU A 377 -7.60 12.08 18.40
N TYR A 378 -6.31 12.29 18.57
CA TYR A 378 -5.47 11.50 19.46
C TYR A 378 -4.56 12.36 20.34
N GLY A 379 -3.88 11.74 21.32
CA GLY A 379 -2.94 12.38 22.23
C GLY A 379 -2.48 11.42 23.31
N ASP A 380 -1.55 11.85 24.15
CA ASP A 380 -1.07 11.05 25.30
C ASP A 380 -2.12 11.02 26.42
N THR A 381 -3.11 10.13 26.24
CA THR A 381 -4.19 9.95 27.22
C THR A 381 -3.69 9.38 28.55
N ALA A 382 -2.52 8.74 28.59
CA ALA A 382 -1.93 8.25 29.82
C ALA A 382 -1.36 9.41 30.66
N ALA A 383 -0.58 10.31 30.03
CA ALA A 383 -0.10 11.52 30.67
C ALA A 383 -1.24 12.46 31.11
N MET A 384 -2.31 12.56 30.31
CA MET A 384 -3.51 13.33 30.69
C MET A 384 -4.15 12.76 32.00
N ARG A 385 -4.36 11.44 32.07
CA ARG A 385 -4.89 10.78 33.28
C ARG A 385 -4.00 11.01 34.50
N ALA A 386 -2.68 10.93 34.33
CA ALA A 386 -1.73 11.17 35.40
C ALA A 386 -1.80 12.62 35.97
N ARG A 387 -2.31 13.57 35.18
CA ARG A 387 -2.59 14.96 35.58
C ARG A 387 -4.03 15.21 36.01
N GLY A 388 -4.84 14.15 36.21
CA GLY A 388 -6.21 14.24 36.69
C GLY A 388 -7.26 14.62 35.64
N VAL A 389 -6.93 14.51 34.34
CA VAL A 389 -7.92 14.76 33.27
C VAL A 389 -8.89 13.57 33.20
N ASP A 390 -10.19 13.85 33.32
CA ASP A 390 -11.23 12.85 33.06
C ASP A 390 -11.37 12.64 31.54
N ILE A 391 -10.64 11.62 31.03
CA ILE A 391 -10.63 11.29 29.61
C ILE A 391 -12.01 10.88 29.10
N GLY A 392 -12.84 10.26 29.93
CA GLY A 392 -14.19 9.85 29.54
C GLY A 392 -15.08 11.05 29.23
N ARG A 393 -15.14 12.00 30.15
CA ARG A 393 -15.91 13.26 29.95
C ARG A 393 -15.35 14.09 28.81
N LEU A 394 -14.01 14.20 28.72
CA LEU A 394 -13.35 14.93 27.64
C LEU A 394 -13.74 14.34 26.28
N ALA A 395 -13.56 13.03 26.09
CA ALA A 395 -13.89 12.35 24.85
C ALA A 395 -15.39 12.46 24.50
N ASP A 396 -16.29 12.34 25.48
CA ASP A 396 -17.73 12.47 25.25
C ASP A 396 -18.11 13.90 24.79
N SER A 397 -17.49 14.93 25.37
CA SER A 397 -17.70 16.33 24.97
C SER A 397 -17.21 16.58 23.53
N LEU A 398 -15.99 16.13 23.21
CA LEU A 398 -15.42 16.26 21.86
C LEU A 398 -16.22 15.46 20.83
N ALA A 399 -16.70 14.28 21.18
CA ALA A 399 -17.56 13.48 20.30
C ALA A 399 -18.92 14.14 20.06
N ALA A 400 -19.47 14.87 21.04
CA ALA A 400 -20.71 15.64 20.84
C ALA A 400 -20.49 16.77 19.83
N GLU A 401 -19.37 17.48 19.91
CA GLU A 401 -19.00 18.52 18.95
C GLU A 401 -18.73 17.95 17.56
N ALA A 402 -17.98 16.87 17.45
CA ALA A 402 -17.68 16.22 16.17
C ALA A 402 -18.94 15.75 15.41
N ARG A 403 -20.02 15.38 16.11
CA ARG A 403 -21.31 15.00 15.49
C ARG A 403 -22.01 16.13 14.78
N LEU A 404 -21.65 17.38 15.07
CA LEU A 404 -22.25 18.58 14.44
C LEU A 404 -21.56 18.94 13.12
N LEU A 405 -20.42 18.31 12.79
CA LEU A 405 -19.71 18.57 11.55
C LEU A 405 -20.50 18.04 10.34
N PRO A 406 -20.49 18.77 9.20
CA PRO A 406 -21.15 18.35 7.97
C PRO A 406 -20.70 16.95 7.54
N GLY A 407 -21.64 16.11 7.11
CA GLY A 407 -21.36 14.77 6.59
C GLY A 407 -20.85 13.73 7.60
N VAL A 408 -20.53 14.11 8.83
CA VAL A 408 -20.20 13.16 9.89
C VAL A 408 -21.44 12.34 10.27
N TRP A 409 -21.33 11.01 10.29
CA TRP A 409 -22.48 10.14 10.57
C TRP A 409 -22.25 9.12 11.69
N ARG A 410 -21.00 8.81 12.00
CA ARG A 410 -20.61 7.98 13.14
C ARG A 410 -19.49 8.64 13.91
N VAL A 411 -19.60 8.65 15.22
CA VAL A 411 -18.55 9.16 16.11
C VAL A 411 -18.42 8.23 17.30
N TYR A 412 -17.21 7.78 17.54
CA TYR A 412 -16.86 6.88 18.63
C TYR A 412 -15.89 7.54 19.60
N THR A 413 -16.02 7.19 20.86
CA THR A 413 -15.00 7.32 21.92
C THR A 413 -14.49 5.92 22.25
N PRO A 414 -13.37 5.74 22.99
CA PRO A 414 -12.89 4.41 23.37
C PRO A 414 -13.99 3.55 24.02
N ARG A 415 -14.85 4.19 24.85
CA ARG A 415 -15.96 3.52 25.52
C ARG A 415 -17.08 3.11 24.55
N THR A 416 -17.49 3.99 23.66
CA THR A 416 -18.60 3.71 22.74
C THR A 416 -18.17 2.77 21.62
N LEU A 417 -16.93 2.83 21.13
CA LEU A 417 -16.39 1.88 20.16
C LEU A 417 -16.48 0.45 20.68
N THR A 418 -16.01 0.20 21.89
CA THR A 418 -16.04 -1.13 22.51
C THR A 418 -17.47 -1.69 22.59
N ARG A 419 -18.45 -0.86 22.93
CA ARG A 419 -19.86 -1.28 23.01
C ARG A 419 -20.47 -1.56 21.64
N ALA A 420 -20.07 -0.81 20.61
CA ALA A 420 -20.62 -0.91 19.26
C ALA A 420 -20.12 -2.13 18.47
N LEU A 421 -18.99 -2.75 18.84
CA LEU A 421 -18.31 -3.79 18.03
C LEU A 421 -19.22 -4.97 17.62
N ARG A 422 -20.21 -5.34 18.44
CA ARG A 422 -21.08 -6.48 18.16
C ARG A 422 -22.09 -6.19 17.05
N ALA A 423 -22.64 -4.99 17.00
CA ALA A 423 -23.76 -4.64 16.15
C ALA A 423 -23.41 -3.70 14.98
N ASP A 424 -22.32 -2.96 15.08
CA ASP A 424 -21.97 -1.90 14.13
C ASP A 424 -20.78 -2.30 13.26
N ALA A 425 -21.00 -2.40 11.94
CA ALA A 425 -19.96 -2.73 10.98
C ALA A 425 -18.87 -1.65 10.92
N GLU A 426 -19.25 -0.37 11.05
CA GLU A 426 -18.34 0.76 11.08
C GLU A 426 -17.40 0.72 12.29
N ALA A 427 -17.93 0.35 13.46
CA ALA A 427 -17.11 0.14 14.64
C ALA A 427 -16.05 -0.95 14.45
N ARG A 428 -16.35 -2.00 13.68
CA ARG A 428 -15.37 -3.06 13.35
C ARG A 428 -14.27 -2.57 12.42
N ILE A 429 -14.57 -1.65 11.50
CA ILE A 429 -13.59 -0.99 10.62
C ILE A 429 -12.62 -0.17 11.48
N TRP A 430 -13.15 0.65 12.39
CA TRP A 430 -12.33 1.42 13.35
C TRP A 430 -11.49 0.52 14.24
N ARG A 431 -12.04 -0.60 14.74
CA ARG A 431 -11.30 -1.56 15.58
C ARG A 431 -10.10 -2.16 14.87
N ARG A 432 -10.17 -2.34 13.56
CA ARG A 432 -9.02 -2.79 12.76
C ARG A 432 -8.01 -1.66 12.52
N GLY A 433 -8.45 -0.41 12.48
CA GLY A 433 -7.56 0.75 12.30
C GLY A 433 -6.79 1.14 13.56
N ILE A 434 -7.45 1.14 14.73
CA ILE A 434 -6.90 1.69 15.97
C ILE A 434 -7.08 0.72 17.16
N PRO A 435 -6.19 0.79 18.19
CA PRO A 435 -6.37 0.04 19.42
C PRO A 435 -7.59 0.55 20.20
N VAL A 436 -8.31 -0.32 20.92
CA VAL A 436 -9.58 0.04 21.58
C VAL A 436 -9.43 1.03 22.72
N THR A 437 -8.29 1.04 23.42
CA THR A 437 -8.25 1.57 24.79
C THR A 437 -7.23 2.69 25.04
N GLN A 438 -6.35 3.02 24.11
CA GLN A 438 -5.23 3.93 24.41
C GLN A 438 -4.92 4.88 23.25
N GLY A 439 -4.47 6.10 23.59
CA GLY A 439 -3.84 7.03 22.68
C GLY A 439 -4.78 7.85 21.78
N TRP A 440 -6.09 7.73 21.92
CA TRP A 440 -7.05 8.50 21.13
C TRP A 440 -8.28 8.95 21.94
N LEU A 441 -8.98 9.95 21.45
CA LEU A 441 -10.14 10.58 22.10
C LEU A 441 -11.43 10.43 21.29
N VAL A 442 -11.36 10.72 19.98
CA VAL A 442 -12.50 10.66 19.07
C VAL A 442 -12.08 9.98 17.77
N ALA A 443 -12.96 9.11 17.27
CA ALA A 443 -12.90 8.52 15.95
C ALA A 443 -14.21 8.82 15.22
N ALA A 444 -14.14 9.52 14.09
CA ALA A 444 -15.30 10.03 13.36
C ALA A 444 -15.29 9.56 11.91
N SER A 445 -16.42 9.04 11.44
CA SER A 445 -16.62 8.62 10.05
C SER A 445 -17.46 9.63 9.30
N VAL A 446 -17.10 9.89 8.06
CA VAL A 446 -17.86 10.72 7.12
C VAL A 446 -18.66 9.85 6.15
N ARG A 447 -19.73 10.41 5.57
CA ARG A 447 -20.51 9.78 4.49
C ARG A 447 -19.74 9.83 3.18
N GLN A 448 -20.10 8.98 2.24
CA GLN A 448 -19.64 9.06 0.85
C GLN A 448 -19.89 10.47 0.29
N GLY A 449 -18.90 11.02 -0.44
CA GLY A 449 -18.90 12.38 -0.95
C GLY A 449 -18.30 13.42 0.01
N TYR A 450 -18.17 13.09 1.30
CA TYR A 450 -17.48 13.94 2.27
C TYR A 450 -16.07 13.42 2.49
N VAL A 451 -15.09 14.30 2.38
CA VAL A 451 -13.67 13.99 2.58
C VAL A 451 -13.10 14.84 3.70
N TRP A 452 -12.16 14.31 4.48
CA TRP A 452 -11.49 15.13 5.46
C TRP A 452 -10.62 16.18 4.77
N GLU A 453 -10.66 17.41 5.26
CA GLU A 453 -10.03 18.59 4.63
C GLU A 453 -8.56 18.36 4.23
N ARG A 454 -7.86 17.47 4.91
CA ARG A 454 -6.40 17.30 4.76
C ARG A 454 -6.00 16.42 3.57
N THR A 455 -6.75 15.37 3.24
CA THR A 455 -6.18 14.25 2.46
C THR A 455 -6.96 13.81 1.22
N ASP A 456 -8.22 14.17 1.03
CA ASP A 456 -9.12 13.63 -0.02
C ASP A 456 -9.35 12.11 0.06
N HIS A 457 -8.76 11.43 1.03
CA HIS A 457 -8.93 10.02 1.42
C HIS A 457 -8.80 9.89 2.95
N GLY A 458 -8.46 8.74 3.51
CA GLY A 458 -8.26 8.53 4.96
C GLY A 458 -9.55 8.19 5.71
N SER A 459 -10.68 8.15 5.04
CA SER A 459 -11.98 7.86 5.65
C SER A 459 -12.26 6.35 5.71
N THR A 460 -13.42 6.02 6.28
CA THR A 460 -13.95 4.65 6.31
C THR A 460 -14.89 4.37 5.13
N THR A 461 -14.98 5.27 4.16
CA THR A 461 -15.85 5.08 2.99
C THR A 461 -15.35 3.94 2.11
N LEU A 462 -16.28 3.34 1.38
CA LEU A 462 -15.92 2.23 0.49
C LEU A 462 -14.97 2.67 -0.63
N ALA A 463 -15.06 3.92 -1.09
CA ALA A 463 -14.19 4.46 -2.12
C ALA A 463 -12.72 4.52 -1.65
N ASP A 464 -12.47 4.92 -0.40
CA ASP A 464 -11.13 4.95 0.17
C ASP A 464 -10.60 3.56 0.52
N GLN A 465 -11.50 2.61 0.84
CA GLN A 465 -11.11 1.24 1.16
C GLN A 465 -10.85 0.37 -0.07
N ARG A 466 -11.56 0.61 -1.20
CA ARG A 466 -11.48 -0.29 -2.36
C ARG A 466 -10.19 -0.13 -3.14
N VAL A 467 -9.49 -1.25 -3.32
CA VAL A 467 -8.22 -1.35 -4.04
C VAL A 467 -8.22 -2.60 -4.93
N PRO A 468 -7.49 -2.63 -6.04
CA PRO A 468 -7.27 -3.86 -6.78
C PRO A 468 -6.34 -4.79 -6.01
N ILE A 469 -6.55 -6.10 -6.12
CA ILE A 469 -5.58 -7.12 -5.71
C ILE A 469 -5.39 -8.05 -6.90
N ALA A 470 -4.16 -8.24 -7.35
CA ALA A 470 -3.84 -9.11 -8.46
C ALA A 470 -2.67 -10.03 -8.16
N PHE A 471 -2.71 -11.23 -8.75
CA PHE A 471 -1.58 -12.18 -8.75
C PHE A 471 -1.43 -12.76 -10.14
N TRP A 472 -0.18 -12.91 -10.63
CA TRP A 472 0.11 -13.53 -11.92
C TRP A 472 1.51 -14.14 -11.94
N GLY A 473 1.83 -14.87 -12.98
CA GLY A 473 3.09 -15.61 -13.14
C GLY A 473 3.03 -17.03 -12.59
N MET A 474 4.04 -17.82 -12.83
CA MET A 474 4.21 -19.19 -12.33
C MET A 474 2.99 -20.11 -12.52
N GLY A 475 2.27 -19.98 -13.64
CA GLY A 475 1.11 -20.83 -13.95
C GLY A 475 -0.14 -20.52 -13.12
N ILE A 476 -0.23 -19.33 -12.52
CA ILE A 476 -1.49 -18.82 -11.95
C ILE A 476 -2.47 -18.61 -13.11
N PRO A 477 -3.68 -19.24 -13.08
CA PRO A 477 -4.64 -19.09 -14.15
C PRO A 477 -5.32 -17.72 -14.13
N ALA A 478 -5.62 -17.17 -15.31
CA ALA A 478 -6.38 -15.93 -15.40
C ALA A 478 -7.80 -16.09 -14.84
N SER A 479 -8.23 -15.16 -14.01
CA SER A 479 -9.57 -15.16 -13.40
C SER A 479 -9.99 -13.76 -12.94
N ARG A 480 -11.30 -13.54 -12.84
CA ARG A 480 -11.91 -12.36 -12.22
C ARG A 480 -12.71 -12.79 -11.01
N VAL A 481 -12.44 -12.14 -9.88
CA VAL A 481 -13.10 -12.48 -8.61
C VAL A 481 -13.80 -11.23 -8.09
N SER A 482 -15.10 -11.33 -7.88
CA SER A 482 -15.95 -10.21 -7.45
C SER A 482 -16.25 -10.19 -5.94
N ARG A 483 -15.90 -11.26 -5.19
CA ARG A 483 -16.10 -11.25 -3.73
C ARG A 483 -15.14 -10.27 -3.04
N PRO A 484 -15.56 -9.66 -1.91
CA PRO A 484 -14.67 -8.83 -1.10
C PRO A 484 -13.48 -9.64 -0.57
N VAL A 485 -12.30 -9.03 -0.63
CA VAL A 485 -11.03 -9.61 -0.13
C VAL A 485 -10.23 -8.54 0.59
N SER A 486 -9.82 -8.81 1.82
CA SER A 486 -8.92 -7.90 2.55
C SER A 486 -7.49 -7.96 2.00
N THR A 487 -6.80 -6.83 1.96
CA THR A 487 -5.37 -6.73 1.61
C THR A 487 -4.47 -7.49 2.58
N THR A 488 -4.92 -7.73 3.81
CA THR A 488 -4.23 -8.62 4.77
C THR A 488 -4.05 -10.04 4.24
N ALA A 489 -4.81 -10.46 3.22
CA ALA A 489 -4.67 -11.77 2.59
C ALA A 489 -3.41 -11.92 1.73
N ILE A 490 -2.76 -10.82 1.30
CA ILE A 490 -1.66 -10.85 0.33
C ILE A 490 -0.43 -11.58 0.89
N GLY A 491 0.07 -11.14 2.05
CA GLY A 491 1.24 -11.76 2.69
C GLY A 491 1.07 -13.27 2.95
N PRO A 492 -0.01 -13.71 3.63
CA PRO A 492 -0.30 -15.14 3.86
C PRO A 492 -0.48 -15.94 2.56
N THR A 493 -1.06 -15.34 1.51
CA THR A 493 -1.23 -16.00 0.20
C THR A 493 0.12 -16.23 -0.49
N LEU A 494 0.98 -15.20 -0.53
CA LEU A 494 2.34 -15.34 -1.03
C LEU A 494 3.13 -16.36 -0.21
N ALA A 495 3.05 -16.31 1.13
CA ALA A 495 3.70 -17.29 1.98
C ALA A 495 3.26 -18.72 1.65
N ALA A 496 1.96 -18.97 1.54
CA ALA A 496 1.43 -20.28 1.17
C ALA A 496 1.88 -20.74 -0.23
N PHE A 497 1.91 -19.82 -1.20
CA PHE A 497 2.43 -20.09 -2.54
C PHE A 497 3.91 -20.48 -2.52
N LEU A 498 4.71 -19.84 -1.68
CA LEU A 498 6.14 -20.11 -1.47
C LEU A 498 6.41 -21.31 -0.55
N GLY A 499 5.37 -21.98 -0.02
CA GLY A 499 5.50 -23.05 0.96
C GLY A 499 6.12 -22.58 2.29
N ILE A 500 5.78 -21.36 2.70
CA ILE A 500 6.24 -20.70 3.92
C ILE A 500 5.05 -20.49 4.86
N HIS A 501 5.30 -20.50 6.15
CA HIS A 501 4.26 -20.23 7.16
C HIS A 501 4.58 -18.95 7.92
N PRO A 502 3.55 -18.14 8.25
CA PRO A 502 3.70 -17.05 9.20
C PRO A 502 4.30 -17.55 10.52
N THR A 503 5.23 -16.79 11.09
CA THR A 503 5.87 -17.12 12.38
C THR A 503 5.05 -16.68 13.59
N GLU A 504 3.96 -15.97 13.34
CA GLU A 504 3.00 -15.50 14.34
C GLU A 504 1.56 -15.55 13.79
N PRO A 505 0.53 -15.42 14.63
CA PRO A 505 -0.86 -15.36 14.18
C PRO A 505 -1.10 -14.14 13.26
N VAL A 506 -1.76 -14.37 12.13
CA VAL A 506 -2.18 -13.35 11.16
C VAL A 506 -3.71 -13.38 11.01
N THR A 507 -4.29 -12.25 10.63
CA THR A 507 -5.75 -12.14 10.38
C THR A 507 -6.11 -12.41 8.92
N GLY A 508 -5.16 -12.22 8.01
CA GLY A 508 -5.34 -12.45 6.58
C GLY A 508 -5.53 -13.94 6.26
N ILE A 509 -6.46 -14.23 5.39
CA ILE A 509 -6.76 -15.59 4.93
C ILE A 509 -6.05 -15.86 3.59
N VAL A 510 -5.55 -17.07 3.41
CA VAL A 510 -4.98 -17.51 2.12
C VAL A 510 -6.06 -17.56 1.06
N LEU A 511 -5.77 -17.00 -0.12
CA LEU A 511 -6.65 -16.99 -1.28
C LEU A 511 -6.47 -18.31 -2.06
N PRO A 512 -7.46 -19.19 -2.04
CA PRO A 512 -7.30 -20.55 -2.61
C PRO A 512 -7.17 -20.52 -4.13
N GLU A 513 -7.64 -19.47 -4.78
CA GLU A 513 -7.56 -19.31 -6.24
C GLU A 513 -6.10 -19.10 -6.71
N VAL A 514 -5.23 -18.57 -5.83
CA VAL A 514 -3.82 -18.27 -6.12
C VAL A 514 -2.94 -19.47 -5.80
N VAL A 515 -3.25 -20.18 -4.71
CA VAL A 515 -2.41 -21.29 -4.24
C VAL A 515 -2.77 -22.58 -4.97
N PRO A 516 -1.79 -23.26 -5.61
CA PRO A 516 -2.05 -24.49 -6.35
C PRO A 516 -2.66 -25.60 -5.49
N SER A 517 -3.61 -26.35 -6.06
CA SER A 517 -4.18 -27.55 -5.45
C SER A 517 -3.05 -28.58 -5.21
N GLY A 518 -2.56 -28.68 -3.98
CA GLY A 518 -1.41 -29.54 -3.60
C GLY A 518 -0.40 -28.87 -2.67
N GLY A 519 -0.48 -27.54 -2.47
CA GLY A 519 0.26 -26.84 -1.42
C GLY A 519 -0.30 -27.18 -0.04
N ALA A 520 0.56 -27.16 0.98
CA ALA A 520 0.21 -27.48 2.36
C ALA A 520 -1.04 -26.69 2.80
N ARG A 521 -2.15 -27.40 3.07
CA ARG A 521 -3.33 -26.77 3.66
C ARG A 521 -2.94 -26.27 5.05
N LEU A 522 -2.99 -24.96 5.25
CA LEU A 522 -2.94 -24.39 6.59
C LEU A 522 -4.03 -25.04 7.45
N PRO A 523 -3.76 -25.40 8.71
CA PRO A 523 -4.78 -25.97 9.60
C PRO A 523 -5.95 -25.00 9.70
N ARG A 524 -7.15 -25.48 9.46
CA ARG A 524 -8.39 -24.70 9.41
C ARG A 524 -8.82 -24.08 10.74
N ARG A 525 -8.17 -24.40 11.87
CA ARG A 525 -8.44 -23.83 13.20
C ARG A 525 -7.19 -23.90 14.08
N LEU A 526 -6.91 -22.81 14.77
CA LEU A 526 -6.09 -22.85 15.99
C LEU A 526 -6.83 -23.70 17.05
N PRO A 527 -6.12 -24.43 17.91
CA PRO A 527 -6.76 -25.15 19.00
C PRO A 527 -7.55 -24.18 19.89
N PRO A 528 -8.74 -24.56 20.40
CA PRO A 528 -9.51 -23.71 21.29
C PRO A 528 -8.76 -23.56 22.62
N GLY A 529 -8.38 -22.34 22.99
CA GLY A 529 -7.77 -22.09 24.30
C GLY A 529 -6.94 -20.81 24.44
N LEU A 530 -6.77 -20.01 23.42
CA LEU A 530 -6.08 -18.71 23.54
C LEU A 530 -7.01 -17.59 23.07
N HIS A 531 -7.87 -17.14 23.96
CA HIS A 531 -8.54 -15.85 23.85
C HIS A 531 -7.74 -14.82 24.66
N PRO A 532 -7.31 -13.67 24.06
CA PRO A 532 -6.92 -12.49 24.82
C PRO A 532 -8.14 -11.71 25.30
#